data_5601e9384c474b0121c421c2e21f3d30
#
_entry.id   5601e9384c474b0121c421c2e21f3d30
#
_cell.length_a   1.000
_cell.length_b   1.000
_cell.length_c   1.000
_cell.angle_alpha   90.00
_cell.angle_beta   90.00
_cell.angle_gamma   90.00
#
_symmetry.space_group_name_H-M   'P 1'
#
loop_
_entity.id
_entity.type
_entity.pdbx_description
1 polymer ?
#
loop_
_entity_poly.entity_id
_entity_poly.type
_entity_poly.pdbx_seq_one_letter_code
_entity_poly.pdbx_strand_id
1 'polypeptide(L)'
;MAEFNKSGRVKMRLGEQLVAAGLLTADALQDALKRAREEDQRLGEYLVSAGIVTEAQVLQAVAGQLQVPVYNREAFPIDEKLRSVIPADFARRHRVVPLCMRSGVLCVGLLDAHDFQTLDTIEEIAHCQMEPVLCLKKDFVRLFTAVYGEYSAVGEMLDNAAGAAETSPVQTAVQSAVKDQELEGDVSEAFVIKLVNMIIAEALKAGASDIHINPEKTEIKVRYRVEGLLRRASTIPVSMGSAVASRIKIMSNMDISETRLPQDGRFTVKAEGREVNIRVSTLPTTYGENIVLRLLDSRSGIIYDLPKLGMNQADYATITRCIRKPYGMILSTGPTGSGKSSSLYAILKMLNREDVNIITLEDPVEYRLPGVRQVQLNVRAGMTFSSGLRSILRQDPDIIMVGEIRDKETAEIAVQAAMTGHLVLSTLHTNDALSAVYRLVDMGVPSYLVTSVLLCTFAQRLVRTICPNCRQEYVPAEGMLRDLGLKPEDGPFYHGAGCPQCGGTGYAGRMAIFEVMPMSEEINQMVLKGESMQTVYRHALENGLHTMRRDAADKIRAGLTTCEEALRVTMA
;
A
#
# COMPACT_ATOMS: atom_id res chain seq x y z
N MET A 1 -48.30 -1.48 -25.54
CA MET A 1 -48.26 -2.11 -26.88
C MET A 1 -47.08 -3.06 -26.87
N ALA A 2 -47.35 -4.34 -27.16
CA ALA A 2 -46.30 -5.36 -27.24
C ALA A 2 -45.61 -5.26 -28.60
N GLU A 3 -44.29 -5.06 -28.59
CA GLU A 3 -43.51 -5.12 -29.83
C GLU A 3 -43.27 -6.57 -30.23
N PHE A 4 -43.68 -6.92 -31.43
CA PHE A 4 -43.48 -8.27 -32.02
C PHE A 4 -42.14 -8.31 -32.77
N ASN A 5 -41.31 -9.30 -32.48
CA ASN A 5 -40.10 -9.60 -33.26
C ASN A 5 -40.45 -10.55 -34.42
N LYS A 6 -39.64 -10.60 -35.50
CA LYS A 6 -39.84 -11.39 -36.73
C LYS A 6 -40.09 -12.89 -36.53
N SER A 7 -40.02 -13.43 -35.29
CA SER A 7 -40.29 -14.82 -34.94
C SER A 7 -41.63 -15.04 -34.20
N GLY A 8 -42.50 -14.02 -34.08
CA GLY A 8 -43.87 -14.18 -33.52
C GLY A 8 -43.94 -14.45 -32.01
N ARG A 9 -42.87 -14.29 -31.24
CA ARG A 9 -42.89 -14.43 -29.78
C ARG A 9 -43.01 -13.06 -29.10
N VAL A 10 -43.93 -12.95 -28.15
CA VAL A 10 -44.12 -11.75 -27.30
C VAL A 10 -42.88 -11.54 -26.46
N LYS A 11 -42.22 -10.39 -26.63
CA LYS A 11 -41.05 -10.00 -25.85
C LYS A 11 -41.50 -9.58 -24.44
N MET A 12 -41.42 -10.51 -23.47
CA MET A 12 -41.76 -10.21 -22.07
C MET A 12 -40.79 -9.18 -21.50
N ARG A 13 -41.31 -8.20 -20.77
CA ARG A 13 -40.46 -7.21 -20.04
C ARG A 13 -39.79 -7.86 -18.86
N LEU A 14 -38.65 -7.28 -18.38
CA LEU A 14 -37.85 -7.80 -17.25
C LEU A 14 -38.74 -8.10 -16.02
N GLY A 15 -39.65 -7.19 -15.65
CA GLY A 15 -40.55 -7.39 -14.52
C GLY A 15 -41.51 -8.58 -14.72
N GLU A 16 -42.03 -8.74 -15.92
CA GLU A 16 -42.94 -9.87 -16.27
C GLU A 16 -42.21 -11.23 -16.22
N GLN A 17 -40.92 -11.25 -16.62
CA GLN A 17 -40.09 -12.46 -16.53
C GLN A 17 -39.77 -12.81 -15.06
N LEU A 18 -39.48 -11.82 -14.20
CA LEU A 18 -39.25 -12.05 -12.78
C LEU A 18 -40.52 -12.59 -12.09
N VAL A 19 -41.68 -12.11 -12.48
CA VAL A 19 -42.97 -12.65 -12.00
C VAL A 19 -43.20 -14.06 -12.51
N ALA A 20 -42.96 -14.34 -13.81
CA ALA A 20 -43.09 -15.67 -14.39
C ALA A 20 -42.11 -16.69 -13.77
N ALA A 21 -40.94 -16.24 -13.35
CA ALA A 21 -39.94 -17.03 -12.62
C ALA A 21 -40.28 -17.23 -11.13
N GLY A 22 -41.39 -16.65 -10.64
CA GLY A 22 -41.81 -16.75 -9.24
C GLY A 22 -40.95 -15.97 -8.26
N LEU A 23 -40.08 -15.09 -8.75
CA LEU A 23 -39.17 -14.26 -7.94
C LEU A 23 -39.83 -12.98 -7.44
N LEU A 24 -40.94 -12.58 -8.04
CA LEU A 24 -41.71 -11.38 -7.69
C LEU A 24 -43.21 -11.64 -7.83
N THR A 25 -44.03 -11.02 -6.99
CA THR A 25 -45.49 -11.01 -7.19
C THR A 25 -45.90 -9.82 -8.08
N ALA A 26 -47.07 -9.90 -8.73
CA ALA A 26 -47.55 -8.82 -9.60
C ALA A 26 -47.71 -7.49 -8.85
N ASP A 27 -48.19 -7.54 -7.60
CA ASP A 27 -48.36 -6.38 -6.76
C ASP A 27 -47.01 -5.75 -6.36
N ALA A 28 -46.03 -6.59 -5.97
CA ALA A 28 -44.68 -6.14 -5.66
C ALA A 28 -43.96 -5.53 -6.88
N LEU A 29 -44.24 -6.02 -8.09
CA LEU A 29 -43.73 -5.42 -9.33
C LEU A 29 -44.30 -4.00 -9.55
N GLN A 30 -45.60 -3.77 -9.30
CA GLN A 30 -46.19 -2.46 -9.48
C GLN A 30 -45.61 -1.46 -8.48
N ASP A 31 -45.44 -1.86 -7.22
CA ASP A 31 -44.84 -1.03 -6.18
C ASP A 31 -43.36 -0.71 -6.50
N ALA A 32 -42.59 -1.71 -6.97
CA ALA A 32 -41.22 -1.53 -7.36
C ALA A 32 -41.06 -0.59 -8.58
N LEU A 33 -41.96 -0.68 -9.57
CA LEU A 33 -41.97 0.22 -10.72
C LEU A 33 -42.27 1.68 -10.33
N LYS A 34 -43.14 1.87 -9.35
CA LYS A 34 -43.48 3.22 -8.83
C LYS A 34 -42.26 3.82 -8.12
N ARG A 35 -41.66 3.09 -7.18
CA ARG A 35 -40.51 3.55 -6.40
C ARG A 35 -39.27 3.75 -7.25
N ALA A 36 -39.00 2.85 -8.19
CA ALA A 36 -37.87 3.00 -9.13
C ALA A 36 -37.98 4.29 -9.96
N ARG A 37 -39.23 4.71 -10.34
CA ARG A 37 -39.46 6.00 -10.99
C ARG A 37 -39.28 7.20 -10.07
N GLU A 38 -39.70 7.08 -8.81
CA GLU A 38 -39.54 8.13 -7.78
C GLU A 38 -38.06 8.37 -7.46
N GLU A 39 -37.24 7.32 -7.54
CA GLU A 39 -35.78 7.35 -7.27
C GLU A 39 -34.92 7.53 -8.52
N ASP A 40 -35.53 7.71 -9.70
CA ASP A 40 -34.84 7.81 -11.00
C ASP A 40 -33.85 6.67 -11.27
N GLN A 41 -34.25 5.43 -10.87
CA GLN A 41 -33.45 4.22 -11.03
C GLN A 41 -34.08 3.25 -12.03
N ARG A 42 -33.24 2.42 -12.66
CA ARG A 42 -33.74 1.29 -13.47
C ARG A 42 -34.38 0.23 -12.56
N LEU A 43 -35.48 -0.40 -13.00
CA LEU A 43 -36.20 -1.42 -12.21
C LEU A 43 -35.26 -2.49 -11.62
N GLY A 44 -34.33 -3.01 -12.42
CA GLY A 44 -33.37 -4.04 -11.99
C GLY A 44 -32.44 -3.55 -10.88
N GLU A 45 -31.94 -2.31 -10.95
CA GLU A 45 -31.08 -1.69 -9.95
C GLU A 45 -31.83 -1.48 -8.65
N TYR A 46 -33.07 -0.95 -8.74
CA TYR A 46 -33.94 -0.77 -7.57
C TYR A 46 -34.23 -2.10 -6.85
N LEU A 47 -34.60 -3.15 -7.60
CA LEU A 47 -34.93 -4.45 -7.03
C LEU A 47 -33.74 -5.09 -6.29
N VAL A 48 -32.51 -4.88 -6.79
CA VAL A 48 -31.27 -5.36 -6.15
C VAL A 48 -30.95 -4.51 -4.91
N SER A 49 -31.03 -3.18 -5.00
CA SER A 49 -30.75 -2.28 -3.86
C SER A 49 -31.73 -2.46 -2.72
N ALA A 50 -33.01 -2.73 -3.03
CA ALA A 50 -34.06 -3.05 -2.07
C ALA A 50 -33.96 -4.48 -1.50
N GLY A 51 -33.01 -5.31 -1.97
CA GLY A 51 -32.81 -6.68 -1.50
C GLY A 51 -33.93 -7.66 -1.89
N ILE A 52 -34.77 -7.30 -2.87
CA ILE A 52 -35.94 -8.11 -3.30
C ILE A 52 -35.47 -9.27 -4.19
N VAL A 53 -34.49 -9.01 -5.07
CA VAL A 53 -33.86 -10.03 -5.94
C VAL A 53 -32.34 -9.85 -5.90
N THR A 54 -31.61 -10.91 -6.24
CA THR A 54 -30.15 -10.86 -6.37
C THR A 54 -29.71 -10.37 -7.75
N GLU A 55 -28.52 -9.78 -7.85
CA GLU A 55 -27.90 -9.37 -9.13
C GLU A 55 -27.87 -10.54 -10.13
N ALA A 56 -27.56 -11.76 -9.66
CA ALA A 56 -27.53 -12.96 -10.50
C ALA A 56 -28.91 -13.33 -11.09
N GLN A 57 -29.98 -13.14 -10.33
CA GLN A 57 -31.34 -13.41 -10.81
C GLN A 57 -31.78 -12.39 -11.86
N VAL A 58 -31.44 -11.11 -11.65
CA VAL A 58 -31.69 -10.05 -12.66
C VAL A 58 -30.89 -10.34 -13.93
N LEU A 59 -29.62 -10.70 -13.80
CA LEU A 59 -28.75 -11.04 -14.94
C LEU A 59 -29.31 -12.21 -15.75
N GLN A 60 -29.80 -13.28 -15.08
CA GLN A 60 -30.41 -14.44 -15.76
C GLN A 60 -31.69 -14.04 -16.50
N ALA A 61 -32.52 -13.18 -15.92
CA ALA A 61 -33.73 -12.71 -16.59
C ALA A 61 -33.39 -11.86 -17.83
N VAL A 62 -32.40 -10.96 -17.74
CA VAL A 62 -31.94 -10.17 -18.90
C VAL A 62 -31.30 -11.06 -19.96
N ALA A 63 -30.47 -12.03 -19.58
CA ALA A 63 -29.87 -12.99 -20.48
C ALA A 63 -30.91 -13.81 -21.27
N GLY A 64 -31.96 -14.25 -20.58
CA GLY A 64 -33.09 -14.94 -21.19
C GLY A 64 -33.88 -14.06 -22.17
N GLN A 65 -34.05 -12.77 -21.86
CA GLN A 65 -34.72 -11.80 -22.72
C GLN A 65 -33.95 -11.52 -24.01
N LEU A 66 -32.62 -11.43 -23.92
CA LEU A 66 -31.73 -11.11 -25.04
C LEU A 66 -31.25 -12.37 -25.79
N GLN A 67 -31.50 -13.55 -25.26
CA GLN A 67 -30.95 -14.83 -25.73
C GLN A 67 -29.41 -14.85 -25.76
N VAL A 68 -28.78 -14.23 -24.78
CA VAL A 68 -27.34 -14.10 -24.62
C VAL A 68 -26.89 -15.03 -23.48
N PRO A 69 -25.80 -15.81 -23.64
CA PRO A 69 -25.30 -16.66 -22.56
C PRO A 69 -24.81 -15.86 -21.37
N VAL A 70 -24.93 -16.43 -20.16
CA VAL A 70 -24.32 -15.91 -18.96
C VAL A 70 -22.93 -16.52 -18.78
N TYR A 71 -21.97 -15.75 -18.36
CA TYR A 71 -20.60 -16.20 -18.14
C TYR A 71 -20.56 -17.39 -17.17
N ASN A 72 -19.88 -18.43 -17.62
CA ASN A 72 -19.48 -19.59 -16.84
C ASN A 72 -18.02 -19.93 -17.19
N ARG A 73 -17.18 -20.10 -16.18
CA ARG A 73 -15.74 -20.35 -16.35
C ARG A 73 -15.41 -21.59 -17.17
N GLU A 74 -16.21 -22.64 -17.06
CA GLU A 74 -16.03 -23.88 -17.81
C GLU A 74 -16.40 -23.72 -19.28
N ALA A 75 -17.46 -22.94 -19.51
CA ALA A 75 -17.95 -22.67 -20.85
C ALA A 75 -17.14 -21.61 -21.60
N PHE A 76 -16.63 -20.59 -20.91
CA PHE A 76 -15.89 -19.47 -21.51
C PHE A 76 -14.54 -19.29 -20.80
N PRO A 77 -13.52 -20.13 -21.12
CA PRO A 77 -12.18 -19.99 -20.57
C PRO A 77 -11.54 -18.67 -21.01
N ILE A 78 -10.63 -18.12 -20.20
CA ILE A 78 -9.91 -16.89 -20.53
C ILE A 78 -8.69 -17.25 -21.39
N ASP A 79 -8.50 -16.52 -22.50
CA ASP A 79 -7.27 -16.52 -23.28
C ASP A 79 -6.58 -15.14 -23.19
N GLU A 80 -5.53 -15.06 -22.39
CA GLU A 80 -4.76 -13.81 -22.18
C GLU A 80 -4.11 -13.26 -23.47
N LYS A 81 -3.96 -14.08 -24.51
CA LYS A 81 -3.42 -13.65 -25.81
C LYS A 81 -4.36 -12.68 -26.52
N LEU A 82 -5.64 -12.70 -26.19
CA LEU A 82 -6.66 -11.84 -26.79
C LEU A 82 -6.59 -10.37 -26.30
N ARG A 83 -5.74 -10.06 -25.34
CA ARG A 83 -5.54 -8.67 -24.87
C ARG A 83 -5.13 -7.67 -25.97
N SER A 84 -4.53 -8.16 -27.06
CA SER A 84 -4.14 -7.34 -28.21
C SER A 84 -5.28 -7.12 -29.22
N VAL A 85 -6.37 -7.89 -29.14
CA VAL A 85 -7.51 -7.81 -30.05
C VAL A 85 -8.39 -6.60 -29.73
N ILE A 86 -8.63 -6.35 -28.44
CA ILE A 86 -9.38 -5.19 -27.97
C ILE A 86 -8.42 -4.33 -27.11
N PRO A 87 -8.21 -3.03 -27.42
CA PRO A 87 -7.36 -2.15 -26.60
C PRO A 87 -7.90 -2.02 -25.18
N ALA A 88 -7.00 -1.99 -24.17
CA ALA A 88 -7.37 -1.96 -22.75
C ALA A 88 -8.25 -0.74 -22.39
N ASP A 89 -7.97 0.43 -22.97
CA ASP A 89 -8.73 1.65 -22.71
C ASP A 89 -10.15 1.58 -23.30
N PHE A 90 -10.30 0.98 -24.50
CA PHE A 90 -11.60 0.69 -25.09
C PHE A 90 -12.36 -0.33 -24.23
N ALA A 91 -11.71 -1.42 -23.86
CA ALA A 91 -12.29 -2.49 -23.04
C ALA A 91 -12.80 -1.96 -21.69
N ARG A 92 -12.06 -1.03 -21.07
CA ARG A 92 -12.44 -0.39 -19.81
C ARG A 92 -13.62 0.56 -19.98
N ARG A 93 -13.55 1.46 -20.98
CA ARG A 93 -14.58 2.47 -21.25
C ARG A 93 -15.94 1.83 -21.55
N HIS A 94 -15.95 0.80 -22.37
CA HIS A 94 -17.17 0.13 -22.79
C HIS A 94 -17.54 -1.08 -21.93
N ARG A 95 -16.77 -1.35 -20.85
CA ARG A 95 -17.02 -2.46 -19.91
C ARG A 95 -17.11 -3.81 -20.59
N VAL A 96 -16.15 -4.09 -21.49
CA VAL A 96 -16.06 -5.31 -22.28
C VAL A 96 -14.74 -6.03 -22.00
N VAL A 97 -14.72 -7.36 -22.12
CA VAL A 97 -13.50 -8.15 -21.94
C VAL A 97 -13.49 -9.33 -22.91
N PRO A 98 -12.44 -9.52 -23.76
CA PRO A 98 -12.34 -10.69 -24.59
C PRO A 98 -12.12 -11.93 -23.73
N LEU A 99 -12.85 -13.01 -24.01
CA LEU A 99 -12.79 -14.26 -23.25
C LEU A 99 -12.02 -15.33 -24.02
N CYS A 100 -12.58 -15.78 -25.13
CA CYS A 100 -12.01 -16.86 -25.96
C CYS A 100 -12.44 -16.73 -27.41
N MET A 101 -11.74 -17.43 -28.30
CA MET A 101 -12.17 -17.63 -29.70
C MET A 101 -12.83 -19.01 -29.88
N ARG A 102 -13.98 -19.03 -30.51
CA ARG A 102 -14.70 -20.28 -30.86
C ARG A 102 -15.05 -20.31 -32.35
N SER A 103 -14.50 -21.23 -33.07
CA SER A 103 -14.79 -21.37 -34.50
C SER A 103 -14.70 -20.07 -35.31
N GLY A 104 -13.76 -19.19 -34.94
CA GLY A 104 -13.58 -17.90 -35.61
C GLY A 104 -14.49 -16.77 -35.07
N VAL A 105 -15.28 -17.02 -34.02
CA VAL A 105 -16.12 -16.02 -33.33
C VAL A 105 -15.48 -15.64 -32.03
N LEU A 106 -15.36 -14.33 -31.73
CA LEU A 106 -14.81 -13.80 -30.49
C LEU A 106 -15.90 -13.74 -29.42
N CYS A 107 -15.74 -14.50 -28.33
CA CYS A 107 -16.61 -14.39 -27.17
C CYS A 107 -16.17 -13.20 -26.31
N VAL A 108 -17.08 -12.27 -26.05
CA VAL A 108 -16.80 -11.02 -25.29
C VAL A 108 -17.69 -10.91 -24.08
N GLY A 109 -17.09 -10.82 -22.90
CA GLY A 109 -17.79 -10.60 -21.65
C GLY A 109 -18.24 -9.14 -21.52
N LEU A 110 -19.51 -8.91 -21.17
CA LEU A 110 -20.16 -7.59 -21.08
C LEU A 110 -20.90 -7.44 -19.75
N LEU A 111 -20.97 -6.22 -19.23
CA LEU A 111 -21.87 -5.88 -18.11
C LEU A 111 -23.27 -5.46 -18.58
N ASP A 112 -23.37 -4.83 -19.74
CA ASP A 112 -24.64 -4.38 -20.35
C ASP A 112 -24.67 -4.81 -21.82
N ALA A 113 -25.64 -5.62 -22.19
CA ALA A 113 -25.81 -6.12 -23.57
C ALA A 113 -26.74 -5.25 -24.43
N HIS A 114 -27.17 -4.09 -23.94
CA HIS A 114 -28.02 -3.16 -24.69
C HIS A 114 -27.24 -2.13 -25.51
N ASP A 115 -25.91 -2.08 -25.34
CA ASP A 115 -25.04 -1.17 -26.08
C ASP A 115 -24.64 -1.79 -27.43
N PHE A 116 -25.57 -1.78 -28.38
CA PHE A 116 -25.36 -2.33 -29.73
C PHE A 116 -24.26 -1.60 -30.51
N GLN A 117 -24.03 -0.28 -30.26
CA GLN A 117 -22.98 0.48 -30.96
C GLN A 117 -21.59 -0.02 -30.54
N THR A 118 -21.41 -0.34 -29.28
CA THR A 118 -20.17 -0.95 -28.77
C THR A 118 -19.93 -2.32 -29.40
N LEU A 119 -20.98 -3.15 -29.59
CA LEU A 119 -20.83 -4.47 -30.21
C LEU A 119 -20.36 -4.36 -31.67
N ASP A 120 -20.96 -3.49 -32.45
CA ASP A 120 -20.56 -3.22 -33.83
C ASP A 120 -19.11 -2.72 -33.94
N THR A 121 -18.72 -1.82 -33.04
CA THR A 121 -17.35 -1.29 -32.97
C THR A 121 -16.33 -2.37 -32.60
N ILE A 122 -16.68 -3.33 -31.73
CA ILE A 122 -15.81 -4.46 -31.38
C ILE A 122 -15.58 -5.36 -32.60
N GLU A 123 -16.61 -5.65 -33.39
CA GLU A 123 -16.46 -6.45 -34.62
C GLU A 123 -15.54 -5.76 -35.65
N GLU A 124 -15.62 -4.44 -35.77
CA GLU A 124 -14.71 -3.65 -36.61
C GLU A 124 -13.26 -3.70 -36.13
N ILE A 125 -13.04 -3.53 -34.81
CA ILE A 125 -11.69 -3.55 -34.21
C ILE A 125 -11.09 -4.95 -34.28
N ALA A 126 -11.89 -5.99 -33.97
CA ALA A 126 -11.44 -7.38 -33.92
C ALA A 126 -11.35 -8.05 -35.30
N HIS A 127 -11.94 -7.43 -36.34
CA HIS A 127 -12.06 -7.99 -37.68
C HIS A 127 -12.66 -9.44 -37.71
N CYS A 128 -13.55 -9.76 -36.76
CA CYS A 128 -14.21 -11.04 -36.66
C CYS A 128 -15.61 -10.89 -36.04
N GLN A 129 -16.48 -11.88 -36.28
CA GLN A 129 -17.78 -11.92 -35.61
C GLN A 129 -17.62 -12.10 -34.10
N MET A 130 -18.53 -11.51 -33.30
CA MET A 130 -18.50 -11.61 -31.86
C MET A 130 -19.77 -12.26 -31.30
N GLU A 131 -19.61 -12.95 -30.18
CA GLU A 131 -20.67 -13.50 -29.35
C GLU A 131 -20.66 -12.80 -28.00
N PRO A 132 -21.72 -12.04 -27.66
CA PRO A 132 -21.81 -11.37 -26.35
C PRO A 132 -22.09 -12.39 -25.23
N VAL A 133 -21.42 -12.22 -24.09
CA VAL A 133 -21.59 -13.06 -22.90
C VAL A 133 -21.81 -12.14 -21.70
N LEU A 134 -22.96 -12.26 -21.03
CA LEU A 134 -23.26 -11.41 -19.88
C LEU A 134 -22.51 -11.86 -18.63
N CYS A 135 -21.90 -10.90 -17.93
CA CYS A 135 -21.12 -11.13 -16.73
C CYS A 135 -21.68 -10.38 -15.52
N LEU A 136 -21.58 -10.97 -14.32
CA LEU A 136 -21.75 -10.22 -13.07
C LEU A 136 -20.58 -9.23 -12.89
N LYS A 137 -20.82 -8.10 -12.23
CA LYS A 137 -19.78 -7.10 -12.00
C LYS A 137 -18.53 -7.69 -11.31
N LYS A 138 -18.70 -8.57 -10.33
CA LYS A 138 -17.60 -9.28 -9.66
C LYS A 138 -16.77 -10.16 -10.59
N ASP A 139 -17.45 -10.85 -11.53
CA ASP A 139 -16.77 -11.71 -12.51
C ASP A 139 -16.08 -10.87 -13.58
N PHE A 140 -16.69 -9.79 -14.04
CA PHE A 140 -16.11 -8.85 -14.99
C PHE A 140 -14.79 -8.25 -14.44
N VAL A 141 -14.76 -7.74 -13.21
CA VAL A 141 -13.55 -7.22 -12.58
C VAL A 141 -12.44 -8.26 -12.55
N ARG A 142 -12.78 -9.52 -12.19
CA ARG A 142 -11.81 -10.62 -12.19
C ARG A 142 -11.29 -10.95 -13.59
N LEU A 143 -12.18 -10.99 -14.59
CA LEU A 143 -11.86 -11.26 -15.99
C LEU A 143 -10.98 -10.16 -16.58
N PHE A 144 -11.37 -8.90 -16.37
CA PHE A 144 -10.61 -7.75 -16.83
C PHE A 144 -9.20 -7.72 -16.22
N THR A 145 -9.10 -7.98 -14.90
CA THR A 145 -7.81 -8.06 -14.21
C THR A 145 -6.94 -9.19 -14.76
N ALA A 146 -7.51 -10.32 -15.12
CA ALA A 146 -6.77 -11.44 -15.69
C ALA A 146 -6.22 -11.14 -17.10
N VAL A 147 -6.95 -10.39 -17.91
CA VAL A 147 -6.55 -10.09 -19.31
C VAL A 147 -5.66 -8.86 -19.41
N TYR A 148 -6.02 -7.77 -18.72
CA TYR A 148 -5.38 -6.46 -18.87
C TYR A 148 -4.56 -5.98 -17.67
N GLY A 149 -4.62 -6.69 -16.53
CA GLY A 149 -4.04 -6.26 -15.25
C GLY A 149 -5.07 -5.60 -14.32
N GLU A 150 -4.62 -4.82 -13.34
CA GLU A 150 -5.50 -4.26 -12.30
C GLU A 150 -6.64 -3.41 -12.88
N TYR A 151 -7.86 -3.72 -12.46
CA TYR A 151 -9.06 -2.93 -12.73
C TYR A 151 -9.23 -1.88 -11.63
N SER A 152 -9.10 -0.59 -11.99
CA SER A 152 -9.22 0.52 -11.05
C SER A 152 -10.59 1.19 -11.15
N ALA A 153 -11.29 1.33 -10.02
CA ALA A 153 -12.56 2.08 -9.97
C ALA A 153 -12.36 3.59 -10.23
N VAL A 154 -11.16 4.10 -9.94
CA VAL A 154 -10.76 5.48 -10.31
C VAL A 154 -10.72 5.62 -11.83
N GLY A 155 -10.15 4.65 -12.55
CA GLY A 155 -10.15 4.63 -14.00
C GLY A 155 -11.57 4.61 -14.58
N GLU A 156 -12.45 3.76 -14.08
CA GLU A 156 -13.87 3.68 -14.48
C GLU A 156 -14.60 5.02 -14.29
N MET A 157 -14.36 5.69 -13.18
CA MET A 157 -14.98 6.98 -12.89
C MET A 157 -14.51 8.08 -13.85
N LEU A 158 -13.21 8.11 -14.17
CA LEU A 158 -12.63 9.08 -15.10
C LEU A 158 -13.11 8.86 -16.54
N ASP A 159 -13.18 7.60 -16.98
CA ASP A 159 -13.66 7.24 -18.33
C ASP A 159 -15.15 7.59 -18.51
N ASN A 160 -15.98 7.38 -17.47
CA ASN A 160 -17.39 7.79 -17.50
C ASN A 160 -17.55 9.32 -17.56
N ALA A 161 -16.70 10.09 -16.88
CA ALA A 161 -16.71 11.55 -16.95
C ALA A 161 -16.27 12.07 -18.32
N ALA A 162 -15.28 11.44 -18.95
CA ALA A 162 -14.84 11.77 -20.30
C ALA A 162 -15.91 11.46 -21.37
N GLY A 163 -16.60 10.31 -21.26
CA GLY A 163 -17.69 9.92 -22.14
C GLY A 163 -18.92 10.83 -22.06
N ALA A 164 -19.23 11.37 -20.88
CA ALA A 164 -20.29 12.35 -20.70
C ALA A 164 -19.99 13.70 -21.38
N ALA A 165 -18.71 14.05 -21.50
CA ALA A 165 -18.27 15.27 -22.20
C ALA A 165 -18.32 15.15 -23.73
N GLU A 166 -18.15 13.94 -24.29
CA GLU A 166 -18.20 13.69 -25.73
C GLU A 166 -19.63 13.58 -26.30
N THR A 167 -20.63 13.29 -25.45
CA THR A 167 -22.05 13.13 -25.88
C THR A 167 -22.88 14.41 -25.82
N SER A 168 -22.33 15.55 -25.39
CA SER A 168 -23.00 16.84 -25.44
C SER A 168 -22.64 17.60 -26.72
N PRO A 169 -23.60 18.00 -27.58
CA PRO A 169 -23.32 18.80 -28.76
C PRO A 169 -22.97 20.26 -28.34
N VAL A 170 -21.70 20.47 -28.03
CA VAL A 170 -21.17 21.78 -27.66
C VAL A 170 -20.80 22.57 -28.95
N GLN A 171 -21.77 23.01 -29.71
CA GLN A 171 -21.55 24.07 -30.71
C GLN A 171 -22.62 25.16 -30.74
N THR A 172 -23.65 25.12 -29.87
CA THR A 172 -24.71 26.18 -29.90
C THR A 172 -24.90 26.88 -28.54
N ALA A 173 -24.15 26.55 -27.50
CA ALA A 173 -24.36 27.10 -26.14
C ALA A 173 -23.34 28.14 -25.67
N VAL A 174 -22.42 28.58 -26.53
CA VAL A 174 -21.38 29.59 -26.14
C VAL A 174 -21.92 31.02 -26.02
N GLN A 175 -23.17 31.29 -26.39
CA GLN A 175 -23.75 32.62 -26.32
C GLN A 175 -24.84 32.84 -25.26
N SER A 176 -25.24 31.85 -24.50
CA SER A 176 -26.24 32.01 -23.40
C SER A 176 -25.74 31.67 -21.99
N ALA A 177 -24.51 31.22 -21.83
CA ALA A 177 -23.97 30.69 -20.56
C ALA A 177 -23.20 31.71 -19.72
N VAL A 178 -23.64 32.96 -19.64
CA VAL A 178 -23.07 33.96 -18.71
C VAL A 178 -23.84 34.01 -17.37
N LYS A 179 -24.85 33.16 -17.18
CA LYS A 179 -25.70 33.17 -15.96
C LYS A 179 -25.70 31.86 -15.12
N ASP A 180 -25.07 30.77 -15.59
CA ASP A 180 -25.12 29.48 -14.89
C ASP A 180 -23.73 28.98 -14.40
N GLN A 181 -22.77 29.87 -14.14
CA GLN A 181 -21.43 29.51 -13.64
C GLN A 181 -21.39 28.93 -12.22
N GLU A 182 -22.44 29.11 -11.41
CA GLU A 182 -22.45 28.58 -10.05
C GLU A 182 -22.83 27.08 -9.97
N LEU A 183 -23.61 26.56 -10.90
CA LEU A 183 -24.05 25.15 -10.90
C LEU A 183 -23.02 24.19 -11.52
N GLU A 184 -22.25 24.61 -12.53
CA GLU A 184 -21.16 23.81 -13.11
C GLU A 184 -19.95 23.72 -12.18
N GLY A 185 -19.67 24.74 -11.36
CA GLY A 185 -18.64 24.74 -10.33
C GLY A 185 -18.88 23.68 -9.26
N ASP A 186 -20.11 23.59 -8.76
CA ASP A 186 -20.49 22.64 -7.70
C ASP A 186 -20.39 21.17 -8.16
N VAL A 187 -20.81 20.84 -9.36
CA VAL A 187 -20.72 19.48 -9.91
C VAL A 187 -19.26 19.07 -10.12
N SER A 188 -18.43 19.99 -10.60
CA SER A 188 -16.97 19.76 -10.81
C SER A 188 -16.25 19.52 -9.47
N GLU A 189 -16.59 20.30 -8.42
CA GLU A 189 -15.99 20.17 -7.10
C GLU A 189 -16.38 18.85 -6.44
N ALA A 190 -17.66 18.47 -6.49
CA ALA A 190 -18.15 17.18 -5.98
C ALA A 190 -17.48 15.99 -6.65
N PHE A 191 -17.16 16.09 -7.96
CA PHE A 191 -16.44 15.06 -8.68
C PHE A 191 -14.99 14.92 -8.18
N VAL A 192 -14.26 16.01 -7.99
CA VAL A 192 -12.88 16.02 -7.49
C VAL A 192 -12.82 15.44 -6.07
N ILE A 193 -13.79 15.79 -5.22
CA ILE A 193 -13.90 15.23 -3.86
C ILE A 193 -14.04 13.71 -3.91
N LYS A 194 -14.95 13.19 -4.75
CA LYS A 194 -15.14 11.73 -4.93
C LYS A 194 -13.88 11.07 -5.47
N LEU A 195 -13.23 11.67 -6.45
CA LEU A 195 -12.00 11.15 -7.06
C LEU A 195 -10.87 11.01 -6.03
N VAL A 196 -10.58 12.04 -5.25
CA VAL A 196 -9.54 12.00 -4.21
C VAL A 196 -9.86 10.96 -3.14
N ASN A 197 -11.13 10.92 -2.69
CA ASN A 197 -11.57 9.92 -1.71
C ASN A 197 -11.43 8.49 -2.24
N MET A 198 -11.73 8.26 -3.52
CA MET A 198 -11.61 6.94 -4.17
C MET A 198 -10.16 6.51 -4.30
N ILE A 199 -9.25 7.42 -4.71
CA ILE A 199 -7.80 7.16 -4.77
C ILE A 199 -7.28 6.70 -3.39
N ILE A 200 -7.69 7.38 -2.32
CA ILE A 200 -7.29 7.03 -0.96
C ILE A 200 -7.88 5.66 -0.55
N ALA A 201 -9.16 5.43 -0.84
CA ALA A 201 -9.83 4.18 -0.48
C ALA A 201 -9.23 2.97 -1.23
N GLU A 202 -8.90 3.10 -2.52
CA GLU A 202 -8.23 2.06 -3.29
C GLU A 202 -6.82 1.77 -2.76
N ALA A 203 -6.05 2.82 -2.45
CA ALA A 203 -4.72 2.67 -1.87
C ALA A 203 -4.76 1.92 -0.54
N LEU A 204 -5.73 2.23 0.32
CA LEU A 204 -5.94 1.53 1.59
C LEU A 204 -6.33 0.07 1.39
N LYS A 205 -7.20 -0.25 0.43
CA LYS A 205 -7.56 -1.64 0.08
C LYS A 205 -6.37 -2.41 -0.47
N ALA A 206 -5.52 -1.76 -1.26
CA ALA A 206 -4.30 -2.35 -1.80
C ALA A 206 -3.18 -2.52 -0.74
N GLY A 207 -3.36 -2.03 0.49
CA GLY A 207 -2.33 -2.06 1.53
C GLY A 207 -1.13 -1.17 1.21
N ALA A 208 -1.37 -0.06 0.49
CA ALA A 208 -0.30 0.87 0.14
C ALA A 208 0.22 1.63 1.37
N SER A 209 1.52 1.87 1.39
CA SER A 209 2.16 2.76 2.36
C SER A 209 2.15 4.23 1.92
N ASP A 210 2.26 4.47 0.61
CA ASP A 210 2.30 5.81 0.05
C ASP A 210 1.50 5.87 -1.26
N ILE A 211 0.87 7.03 -1.51
CA ILE A 211 0.25 7.40 -2.79
C ILE A 211 1.12 8.49 -3.41
N HIS A 212 1.51 8.30 -4.65
CA HIS A 212 2.26 9.27 -5.43
C HIS A 212 1.37 9.79 -6.56
N ILE A 213 1.15 11.10 -6.61
CA ILE A 213 0.42 11.79 -7.68
C ILE A 213 1.45 12.66 -8.40
N ASN A 214 1.87 12.20 -9.57
CA ASN A 214 3.01 12.75 -10.30
C ASN A 214 2.53 13.36 -11.62
N PRO A 215 2.52 14.69 -11.77
CA PRO A 215 2.18 15.35 -13.02
C PRO A 215 3.28 15.13 -14.06
N GLU A 216 2.86 14.75 -15.28
CA GLU A 216 3.70 14.65 -16.47
C GLU A 216 3.13 15.53 -17.57
N LYS A 217 3.78 15.58 -18.74
CA LYS A 217 3.40 16.48 -19.84
C LYS A 217 1.98 16.23 -20.35
N THR A 218 1.53 14.99 -20.42
CA THR A 218 0.26 14.58 -21.04
C THR A 218 -0.75 13.97 -20.06
N GLU A 219 -0.30 13.52 -18.91
CA GLU A 219 -1.11 12.84 -17.92
C GLU A 219 -0.57 13.05 -16.51
N ILE A 220 -1.38 12.82 -15.49
CA ILE A 220 -0.95 12.75 -14.10
C ILE A 220 -0.99 11.29 -13.67
N LYS A 221 0.15 10.73 -13.32
CA LYS A 221 0.26 9.34 -12.89
C LYS A 221 -0.03 9.20 -11.39
N VAL A 222 -1.02 8.38 -11.05
CA VAL A 222 -1.25 7.93 -9.68
C VAL A 222 -0.56 6.58 -9.50
N ARG A 223 0.33 6.49 -8.52
CA ARG A 223 1.07 5.27 -8.20
C ARG A 223 0.94 4.97 -6.72
N TYR A 224 0.78 3.70 -6.39
CA TYR A 224 0.76 3.22 -5.01
C TYR A 224 2.09 2.53 -4.68
N ARG A 225 2.62 2.81 -3.49
CA ARG A 225 3.74 2.03 -2.96
C ARG A 225 3.18 0.89 -2.13
N VAL A 226 3.25 -0.32 -2.64
CA VAL A 226 2.80 -1.55 -1.97
C VAL A 226 4.02 -2.40 -1.69
N GLU A 227 4.23 -2.76 -0.43
CA GLU A 227 5.39 -3.56 0.02
C GLU A 227 6.75 -3.02 -0.45
N GLY A 228 6.88 -1.69 -0.44
CA GLY A 228 8.11 -0.99 -0.84
C GLY A 228 8.24 -0.71 -2.34
N LEU A 229 7.44 -1.32 -3.21
CA LEU A 229 7.49 -1.13 -4.66
C LEU A 229 6.39 -0.18 -5.14
N LEU A 230 6.75 0.73 -6.05
CA LEU A 230 5.80 1.61 -6.74
C LEU A 230 5.11 0.86 -7.88
N ARG A 231 3.76 0.90 -7.88
CA ARG A 231 2.91 0.34 -8.93
C ARG A 231 2.03 1.44 -9.51
N ARG A 232 1.79 1.40 -10.82
CA ARG A 232 0.82 2.30 -11.48
C ARG A 232 -0.58 1.85 -11.07
N ALA A 233 -1.39 2.78 -10.55
CA ALA A 233 -2.78 2.53 -10.16
C ALA A 233 -3.73 3.09 -11.21
N SER A 234 -3.61 4.39 -11.53
CA SER A 234 -4.47 5.08 -12.48
C SER A 234 -3.77 6.29 -13.09
N THR A 235 -4.44 6.93 -14.03
CA THR A 235 -4.04 8.22 -14.61
C THR A 235 -5.16 9.22 -14.50
N ILE A 236 -4.82 10.48 -14.28
CA ILE A 236 -5.75 11.61 -14.20
C ILE A 236 -5.42 12.55 -15.37
N PRO A 237 -6.42 13.13 -16.06
CA PRO A 237 -6.20 14.17 -17.05
C PRO A 237 -5.47 15.39 -16.45
N VAL A 238 -4.53 15.99 -17.21
CA VAL A 238 -3.76 17.16 -16.75
C VAL A 238 -4.68 18.32 -16.35
N SER A 239 -5.82 18.48 -17.03
CA SER A 239 -6.82 19.53 -16.72
C SER A 239 -7.37 19.47 -15.30
N MET A 240 -7.33 18.30 -14.64
CA MET A 240 -7.81 18.12 -13.27
C MET A 240 -6.72 18.28 -12.21
N GLY A 241 -5.46 18.49 -12.61
CA GLY A 241 -4.32 18.48 -11.69
C GLY A 241 -4.40 19.54 -10.61
N SER A 242 -4.71 20.77 -10.98
CA SER A 242 -4.85 21.88 -10.04
C SER A 242 -6.00 21.66 -9.04
N ALA A 243 -7.13 21.14 -9.50
CA ALA A 243 -8.28 20.87 -8.64
C ALA A 243 -7.99 19.73 -7.64
N VAL A 244 -7.32 18.67 -8.08
CA VAL A 244 -6.88 17.56 -7.19
C VAL A 244 -5.86 18.07 -6.18
N ALA A 245 -4.88 18.88 -6.60
CA ALA A 245 -3.89 19.46 -5.69
C ALA A 245 -4.54 20.38 -4.65
N SER A 246 -5.44 21.28 -5.08
CA SER A 246 -6.18 22.18 -4.19
C SER A 246 -7.03 21.39 -3.18
N ARG A 247 -7.73 20.36 -3.62
CA ARG A 247 -8.52 19.50 -2.72
C ARG A 247 -7.66 18.83 -1.65
N ILE A 248 -6.51 18.28 -2.03
CA ILE A 248 -5.57 17.64 -1.09
C ILE A 248 -4.99 18.68 -0.12
N LYS A 249 -4.65 19.88 -0.59
CA LYS A 249 -4.18 20.98 0.26
C LYS A 249 -5.23 21.41 1.28
N ILE A 250 -6.49 21.57 0.86
CA ILE A 250 -7.60 21.89 1.78
C ILE A 250 -7.74 20.81 2.86
N MET A 251 -7.75 19.53 2.47
CA MET A 251 -7.83 18.42 3.43
C MET A 251 -6.67 18.42 4.42
N SER A 252 -5.50 18.88 4.00
CA SER A 252 -4.25 18.84 4.78
C SER A 252 -3.95 20.16 5.53
N ASN A 253 -4.87 21.15 5.45
CA ASN A 253 -4.72 22.48 6.04
C ASN A 253 -3.47 23.22 5.52
N MET A 254 -3.23 23.13 4.21
CA MET A 254 -2.15 23.82 3.49
C MET A 254 -2.69 25.04 2.75
N ASP A 255 -1.81 25.96 2.37
CA ASP A 255 -2.16 27.13 1.56
C ASP A 255 -2.37 26.73 0.10
N ILE A 256 -3.60 26.92 -0.40
CA ILE A 256 -3.97 26.62 -1.80
C ILE A 256 -3.44 27.65 -2.79
N SER A 257 -3.17 28.88 -2.33
CA SER A 257 -2.68 29.98 -3.17
C SER A 257 -1.18 29.86 -3.47
N GLU A 258 -0.41 29.21 -2.58
CA GLU A 258 1.02 29.01 -2.76
C GLU A 258 1.31 27.69 -3.50
N THR A 259 1.72 27.81 -4.76
CA THR A 259 2.02 26.65 -5.64
C THR A 259 3.50 26.54 -6.00
N ARG A 260 4.34 27.48 -5.55
CA ARG A 260 5.75 27.58 -5.93
C ARG A 260 6.71 27.11 -4.84
N LEU A 261 6.20 26.93 -3.62
CA LEU A 261 6.99 26.43 -2.49
C LEU A 261 6.50 25.05 -2.03
N PRO A 262 7.40 24.18 -1.57
CA PRO A 262 7.02 22.93 -0.94
C PRO A 262 6.17 23.17 0.29
N GLN A 263 5.17 22.32 0.51
CA GLN A 263 4.33 22.35 1.70
C GLN A 263 4.15 20.95 2.27
N ASP A 264 4.03 20.88 3.59
CA ASP A 264 3.73 19.67 4.33
C ASP A 264 2.48 19.86 5.17
N GLY A 265 1.63 18.85 5.20
CA GLY A 265 0.40 18.86 5.96
C GLY A 265 -0.03 17.46 6.39
N ARG A 266 -1.16 17.41 7.08
CA ARG A 266 -1.71 16.13 7.57
C ARG A 266 -3.22 16.23 7.72
N PHE A 267 -3.89 15.09 7.53
CA PHE A 267 -5.31 14.95 7.82
C PHE A 267 -5.63 13.51 8.21
N THR A 268 -6.83 13.30 8.72
CA THR A 268 -7.31 11.96 9.12
C THR A 268 -8.55 11.63 8.31
N VAL A 269 -8.61 10.41 7.79
CA VAL A 269 -9.79 9.87 7.11
C VAL A 269 -10.36 8.69 7.89
N LYS A 270 -11.67 8.52 7.84
CA LYS A 270 -12.33 7.30 8.32
C LYS A 270 -12.54 6.36 7.14
N ALA A 271 -11.90 5.21 7.18
CA ALA A 271 -12.03 4.16 6.18
C ALA A 271 -12.32 2.82 6.86
N GLU A 272 -13.35 2.11 6.41
CA GLU A 272 -13.75 0.80 6.96
C GLU A 272 -13.92 0.80 8.50
N GLY A 273 -14.50 1.88 9.04
CA GLY A 273 -14.74 2.03 10.48
C GLY A 273 -13.53 2.43 11.33
N ARG A 274 -12.41 2.84 10.71
CA ARG A 274 -11.15 3.20 11.37
C ARG A 274 -10.65 4.58 10.97
N GLU A 275 -9.82 5.15 11.82
CA GLU A 275 -9.12 6.40 11.53
C GLU A 275 -7.74 6.10 10.95
N VAL A 276 -7.46 6.64 9.77
CA VAL A 276 -6.17 6.57 9.10
C VAL A 276 -5.58 7.97 9.05
N ASN A 277 -4.41 8.15 9.65
CA ASN A 277 -3.67 9.40 9.57
C ASN A 277 -2.90 9.45 8.26
N ILE A 278 -3.01 10.55 7.53
CA ILE A 278 -2.32 10.75 6.26
C ILE A 278 -1.42 11.97 6.37
N ARG A 279 -0.13 11.80 6.06
CA ARG A 279 0.82 12.89 5.88
C ARG A 279 0.93 13.20 4.41
N VAL A 280 0.95 14.46 4.08
CA VAL A 280 0.99 14.96 2.70
C VAL A 280 2.18 15.88 2.55
N SER A 281 2.93 15.67 1.48
CA SER A 281 3.97 16.60 1.05
C SER A 281 3.70 16.99 -0.40
N THR A 282 3.77 18.30 -0.70
CA THR A 282 3.67 18.85 -2.05
C THR A 282 5.00 19.45 -2.46
N LEU A 283 5.39 19.24 -3.71
CA LEU A 283 6.62 19.76 -4.27
C LEU A 283 6.35 20.32 -5.67
N PRO A 284 6.61 21.62 -5.94
CA PRO A 284 6.49 22.18 -7.28
C PRO A 284 7.42 21.48 -8.27
N THR A 285 6.89 21.14 -9.45
CA THR A 285 7.65 20.57 -10.55
C THR A 285 7.34 21.29 -11.86
N THR A 286 8.06 20.98 -12.93
CA THR A 286 7.87 21.59 -14.25
C THR A 286 6.46 21.42 -14.82
N TYR A 287 5.75 20.35 -14.47
CA TYR A 287 4.43 20.02 -14.99
C TYR A 287 3.29 20.19 -13.98
N GLY A 288 3.57 20.74 -12.80
CA GLY A 288 2.61 20.94 -11.72
C GLY A 288 3.15 20.47 -10.38
N GLU A 289 2.31 20.43 -9.37
CA GLU A 289 2.71 20.00 -8.02
C GLU A 289 2.74 18.48 -7.92
N ASN A 290 3.90 17.94 -7.60
CA ASN A 290 4.07 16.55 -7.22
C ASN A 290 3.56 16.35 -5.79
N ILE A 291 2.67 15.38 -5.57
CA ILE A 291 2.07 15.15 -4.26
C ILE A 291 2.34 13.73 -3.81
N VAL A 292 2.77 13.59 -2.56
CA VAL A 292 2.97 12.29 -1.90
C VAL A 292 2.12 12.25 -0.63
N LEU A 293 1.24 11.24 -0.54
CA LEU A 293 0.44 10.99 0.65
C LEU A 293 0.97 9.72 1.30
N ARG A 294 1.50 9.82 2.52
CA ARG A 294 1.90 8.67 3.34
C ARG A 294 0.75 8.23 4.21
N LEU A 295 0.33 6.98 4.02
CA LEU A 295 -0.78 6.37 4.74
C LEU A 295 -0.27 5.72 6.03
N LEU A 296 -0.62 6.30 7.18
CA LEU A 296 -0.27 5.78 8.50
C LEU A 296 -1.47 4.96 8.99
N ASP A 297 -1.69 3.79 8.36
CA ASP A 297 -2.79 2.90 8.71
C ASP A 297 -2.44 2.13 9.99
N SER A 298 -3.26 2.28 11.03
CA SER A 298 -3.21 1.48 12.25
C SER A 298 -3.65 0.01 12.05
N ARG A 299 -4.00 -0.40 10.80
CA ARG A 299 -4.34 -1.79 10.42
C ARG A 299 -3.20 -2.78 10.48
N SER A 300 -2.02 -2.35 10.21
CA SER A 300 -0.91 -3.13 10.65
C SER A 300 -1.10 -3.19 12.16
N GLY A 301 -1.84 -4.17 12.64
CA GLY A 301 -1.76 -4.58 14.03
C GLY A 301 -0.28 -4.66 14.24
N ILE A 302 0.29 -3.49 14.65
CA ILE A 302 1.72 -3.32 14.68
C ILE A 302 2.15 -4.44 15.57
N ILE A 303 2.85 -5.37 14.96
CA ILE A 303 3.35 -6.55 15.66
C ILE A 303 4.44 -5.98 16.56
N TYR A 304 4.02 -5.48 17.73
CA TYR A 304 4.92 -5.07 18.80
C TYR A 304 5.45 -6.31 19.52
N ASP A 305 6.07 -7.21 18.74
CA ASP A 305 6.59 -8.49 19.20
C ASP A 305 7.80 -8.84 18.32
N LEU A 306 9.00 -8.76 18.85
CA LEU A 306 10.24 -8.95 18.10
C LEU A 306 10.31 -10.29 17.38
N PRO A 307 9.94 -11.44 17.99
CA PRO A 307 9.83 -12.71 17.28
C PRO A 307 8.89 -12.67 16.06
N LYS A 308 7.73 -12.05 16.19
CA LYS A 308 6.78 -11.92 15.07
C LYS A 308 7.27 -10.98 13.98
N LEU A 309 8.15 -10.01 14.33
CA LEU A 309 8.83 -9.17 13.35
C LEU A 309 9.91 -9.96 12.56
N GLY A 310 10.25 -11.16 13.00
CA GLY A 310 11.22 -12.04 12.35
C GLY A 310 12.53 -12.22 13.11
N MET A 311 12.65 -11.72 14.35
CA MET A 311 13.85 -11.92 15.16
C MET A 311 13.95 -13.38 15.61
N ASN A 312 15.11 -14.00 15.40
CA ASN A 312 15.38 -15.35 15.84
C ASN A 312 15.51 -15.44 17.39
N GLN A 313 15.42 -16.63 17.93
CA GLN A 313 15.38 -16.85 19.37
C GLN A 313 16.67 -16.42 20.11
N ALA A 314 17.83 -16.57 19.49
CA ALA A 314 19.12 -16.19 20.08
C ALA A 314 19.27 -14.66 20.18
N ASP A 315 18.92 -13.96 19.10
CA ASP A 315 18.92 -12.51 19.05
C ASP A 315 17.89 -11.90 20.00
N TYR A 316 16.69 -12.51 20.05
CA TYR A 316 15.64 -12.11 21.00
C TYR A 316 16.10 -12.26 22.46
N ALA A 317 16.77 -13.37 22.80
CA ALA A 317 17.32 -13.57 24.15
C ALA A 317 18.40 -12.53 24.47
N THR A 318 19.23 -12.16 23.50
CA THR A 318 20.28 -11.13 23.65
C THR A 318 19.66 -9.75 23.90
N ILE A 319 18.69 -9.32 23.09
CA ILE A 319 17.96 -8.06 23.29
C ILE A 319 17.25 -8.06 24.65
N THR A 320 16.56 -9.16 24.99
CA THR A 320 15.86 -9.29 26.27
C THR A 320 16.81 -9.14 27.46
N ARG A 321 18.03 -9.69 27.37
CA ARG A 321 19.06 -9.52 28.40
C ARG A 321 19.53 -8.06 28.49
N CYS A 322 19.71 -7.38 27.37
CA CYS A 322 20.16 -5.97 27.32
C CYS A 322 19.11 -5.03 27.91
N ILE A 323 17.83 -5.19 27.57
CA ILE A 323 16.74 -4.32 28.04
C ILE A 323 16.42 -4.49 29.54
N ARG A 324 16.89 -5.59 30.18
CA ARG A 324 16.77 -5.78 31.63
C ARG A 324 17.82 -5.03 32.44
N LYS A 325 18.82 -4.44 31.77
CA LYS A 325 19.79 -3.60 32.47
C LYS A 325 19.13 -2.30 32.91
N PRO A 326 19.42 -1.80 34.11
CA PRO A 326 18.77 -0.60 34.63
C PRO A 326 19.15 0.68 33.85
N TYR A 327 20.30 0.70 33.22
CA TYR A 327 20.82 1.83 32.44
C TYR A 327 21.73 1.36 31.32
N GLY A 328 21.99 2.22 30.37
CA GLY A 328 22.83 1.99 29.22
C GLY A 328 22.16 2.41 27.93
N MET A 329 22.74 2.06 26.79
CA MET A 329 22.25 2.45 25.48
C MET A 329 22.05 1.24 24.57
N ILE A 330 20.95 1.23 23.83
CA ILE A 330 20.66 0.25 22.78
C ILE A 330 20.38 1.02 21.49
N LEU A 331 21.04 0.63 20.40
CA LEU A 331 20.91 1.28 19.10
C LEU A 331 20.34 0.35 18.05
N SER A 332 19.28 0.81 17.38
CA SER A 332 18.75 0.18 16.17
C SER A 332 19.32 0.89 14.93
N THR A 333 19.80 0.14 13.97
CA THR A 333 20.41 0.74 12.78
C THR A 333 19.86 0.17 11.49
N GLY A 334 19.98 0.94 10.41
CA GLY A 334 19.50 0.59 9.08
C GLY A 334 19.03 1.81 8.29
N PRO A 335 18.77 1.67 6.99
CA PRO A 335 18.23 2.76 6.16
C PRO A 335 16.79 3.13 6.55
N THR A 336 16.30 4.19 5.94
CA THR A 336 14.88 4.58 6.04
C THR A 336 13.99 3.42 5.52
N GLY A 337 12.91 3.12 6.26
CA GLY A 337 12.00 2.04 5.89
C GLY A 337 12.46 0.63 6.25
N SER A 338 13.57 0.46 6.99
CA SER A 338 14.03 -0.87 7.46
C SER A 338 13.24 -1.43 8.65
N GLY A 339 12.31 -0.66 9.24
CA GLY A 339 11.48 -1.09 10.35
C GLY A 339 12.04 -0.77 11.74
N LYS A 340 13.06 0.08 11.87
CA LYS A 340 13.69 0.46 13.15
C LYS A 340 12.69 0.89 14.21
N SER A 341 11.79 1.83 13.87
CA SER A 341 10.77 2.33 14.80
C SER A 341 9.86 1.21 15.31
N SER A 342 9.46 0.27 14.43
CA SER A 342 8.64 -0.88 14.83
C SER A 342 9.32 -1.77 15.85
N SER A 343 10.63 -2.04 15.67
CA SER A 343 11.41 -2.83 16.62
C SER A 343 11.64 -2.09 17.94
N LEU A 344 11.92 -0.78 17.91
CA LEU A 344 12.02 0.00 19.13
C LEU A 344 10.68 0.09 19.86
N TYR A 345 9.57 0.23 19.17
CA TYR A 345 8.24 0.21 19.77
C TYR A 345 7.90 -1.16 20.37
N ALA A 346 8.37 -2.27 19.75
CA ALA A 346 8.25 -3.60 20.35
C ALA A 346 9.04 -3.68 21.67
N ILE A 347 10.25 -3.12 21.70
CA ILE A 347 11.06 -3.03 22.94
C ILE A 347 10.37 -2.16 23.97
N LEU A 348 9.87 -0.96 23.60
CA LEU A 348 9.14 -0.09 24.52
C LEU A 348 7.91 -0.78 25.10
N LYS A 349 7.18 -1.55 24.30
CA LYS A 349 6.04 -2.32 24.79
C LYS A 349 6.42 -3.39 25.83
N MET A 350 7.58 -4.04 25.64
CA MET A 350 8.11 -5.00 26.64
C MET A 350 8.51 -4.33 27.95
N LEU A 351 8.95 -3.07 27.89
CA LEU A 351 9.42 -2.29 29.02
C LEU A 351 8.30 -1.48 29.70
N ASN A 352 7.17 -1.29 29.02
CA ASN A 352 6.09 -0.44 29.50
C ASN A 352 5.30 -1.12 30.62
N ARG A 353 5.57 -0.67 31.84
CA ARG A 353 4.93 -1.11 33.09
C ARG A 353 4.49 0.13 33.86
N GLU A 354 3.59 -0.03 34.80
CA GLU A 354 3.05 1.09 35.60
C GLU A 354 4.09 1.76 36.49
N ASP A 355 5.14 1.04 36.86
CA ASP A 355 6.24 1.50 37.71
C ASP A 355 7.41 2.13 36.95
N VAL A 356 7.29 2.34 35.62
CA VAL A 356 8.36 2.84 34.76
C VAL A 356 7.91 4.08 33.97
N ASN A 357 8.66 5.15 34.09
CA ASN A 357 8.43 6.38 33.33
C ASN A 357 9.17 6.35 31.99
N ILE A 358 8.44 6.13 30.90
CA ILE A 358 8.97 6.09 29.53
C ILE A 358 8.64 7.38 28.80
N ILE A 359 9.67 8.07 28.30
CA ILE A 359 9.51 9.29 27.50
C ILE A 359 10.22 9.13 26.15
N THR A 360 9.54 9.48 25.07
CA THR A 360 10.13 9.44 23.72
C THR A 360 10.22 10.85 23.14
N LEU A 361 11.18 11.04 22.23
CA LEU A 361 11.36 12.26 21.43
C LEU A 361 11.49 11.86 19.96
N GLU A 362 10.50 12.19 19.13
CA GLU A 362 10.32 11.64 17.81
C GLU A 362 10.06 12.72 16.74
N ASP A 363 10.44 12.45 15.49
CA ASP A 363 10.21 13.33 14.34
C ASP A 363 9.71 12.54 13.10
N PRO A 364 8.41 12.33 13.05
CA PRO A 364 7.38 12.55 14.06
C PRO A 364 7.03 11.24 14.83
N VAL A 365 6.09 11.33 15.78
CA VAL A 365 5.47 10.14 16.39
C VAL A 365 4.72 9.35 15.32
N GLU A 366 5.12 8.10 15.12
CA GLU A 366 4.49 7.23 14.08
C GLU A 366 3.16 6.66 14.58
N TYR A 367 3.13 6.16 15.82
CA TYR A 367 1.95 5.56 16.45
C TYR A 367 1.92 5.91 17.94
N ARG A 368 0.73 6.04 18.48
CA ARG A 368 0.55 6.28 19.92
C ARG A 368 0.67 4.98 20.71
N LEU A 369 1.52 4.98 21.73
CA LEU A 369 1.68 3.88 22.67
C LEU A 369 1.01 4.27 24.01
N PRO A 370 -0.02 3.53 24.45
CA PRO A 370 -0.61 3.77 25.77
C PRO A 370 0.46 3.64 26.87
N GLY A 371 0.46 4.51 27.86
CA GLY A 371 1.41 4.48 28.98
C GLY A 371 2.77 5.12 28.68
N VAL A 372 3.08 5.47 27.42
CA VAL A 372 4.32 6.15 27.01
C VAL A 372 4.05 7.63 26.75
N ARG A 373 4.91 8.48 27.25
CA ARG A 373 4.86 9.92 27.01
C ARG A 373 5.66 10.24 25.75
N GLN A 374 4.96 10.41 24.64
CA GLN A 374 5.57 10.63 23.33
C GLN A 374 5.60 12.11 22.99
N VAL A 375 6.79 12.66 22.85
CA VAL A 375 7.05 14.05 22.48
C VAL A 375 7.38 14.11 20.99
N GLN A 376 6.60 14.86 20.24
CA GLN A 376 6.90 15.15 18.84
C GLN A 376 7.71 16.43 18.71
N LEU A 377 8.78 16.40 17.93
CA LEU A 377 9.57 17.58 17.60
C LEU A 377 8.70 18.69 16.99
N ASN A 378 8.97 19.92 17.39
CA ASN A 378 8.38 21.11 16.80
C ASN A 378 9.47 22.09 16.40
N VAL A 379 10.03 21.90 15.22
CA VAL A 379 11.12 22.74 14.70
C VAL A 379 10.69 24.21 14.56
N ARG A 380 9.41 24.46 14.23
CA ARG A 380 8.86 25.83 14.12
C ARG A 380 8.87 26.57 15.45
N ALA A 381 8.73 25.84 16.56
CA ALA A 381 8.86 26.38 17.91
C ALA A 381 10.30 26.36 18.45
N GLY A 382 11.30 26.01 17.62
CA GLY A 382 12.71 25.97 18.03
C GLY A 382 13.11 24.71 18.80
N MET A 383 12.24 23.68 18.87
CA MET A 383 12.58 22.43 19.56
C MET A 383 13.42 21.54 18.65
N THR A 384 14.65 21.22 19.06
CA THR A 384 15.57 20.29 18.44
C THR A 384 15.65 18.97 19.23
N PHE A 385 16.28 17.92 18.69
CA PHE A 385 16.55 16.70 19.46
C PHE A 385 17.38 16.99 20.71
N SER A 386 18.42 17.80 20.61
CA SER A 386 19.29 18.17 21.74
C SER A 386 18.53 18.96 22.83
N SER A 387 17.75 19.97 22.43
CA SER A 387 16.99 20.79 23.41
C SER A 387 15.86 20.01 24.07
N GLY A 388 15.15 19.16 23.27
CA GLY A 388 14.10 18.29 23.77
C GLY A 388 14.63 17.24 24.74
N LEU A 389 15.77 16.60 24.43
CA LEU A 389 16.39 15.60 25.30
C LEU A 389 16.85 16.19 26.62
N ARG A 390 17.46 17.40 26.62
CA ARG A 390 17.78 18.12 27.88
C ARG A 390 16.53 18.40 28.73
N SER A 391 15.40 18.65 28.12
CA SER A 391 14.15 18.87 28.85
C SER A 391 13.58 17.56 29.40
N ILE A 392 13.68 16.47 28.67
CA ILE A 392 13.25 15.12 29.09
C ILE A 392 14.03 14.68 30.34
N LEU A 393 15.33 14.93 30.41
CA LEU A 393 16.15 14.59 31.56
C LEU A 393 15.71 15.27 32.88
N ARG A 394 14.85 16.29 32.82
CA ARG A 394 14.24 16.94 34.00
C ARG A 394 12.82 16.47 34.28
N GLN A 395 12.37 15.43 33.61
CA GLN A 395 11.01 14.85 33.76
C GLN A 395 11.03 13.50 34.48
N ASP A 396 12.11 13.21 35.21
CA ASP A 396 12.29 11.95 35.94
C ASP A 396 12.03 10.70 35.10
N PRO A 397 12.70 10.54 33.93
CA PRO A 397 12.52 9.39 33.09
C PRO A 397 13.34 8.20 33.59
N ASP A 398 12.82 6.97 33.48
CA ASP A 398 13.61 5.76 33.61
C ASP A 398 14.15 5.31 32.24
N ILE A 399 13.31 5.45 31.22
CA ILE A 399 13.62 5.04 29.85
C ILE A 399 13.37 6.20 28.89
N ILE A 400 14.36 6.46 28.06
CA ILE A 400 14.31 7.52 27.07
C ILE A 400 14.46 6.89 25.67
N MET A 401 13.54 7.19 24.75
CA MET A 401 13.76 6.89 23.33
C MET A 401 13.99 8.18 22.56
N VAL A 402 15.13 8.29 21.91
CA VAL A 402 15.44 9.34 20.95
C VAL A 402 15.24 8.79 19.54
N GLY A 403 14.32 9.35 18.79
CA GLY A 403 13.94 8.84 17.45
C GLY A 403 15.14 8.56 16.58
N GLU A 404 16.08 9.48 16.53
CA GLU A 404 17.37 9.29 15.87
C GLU A 404 18.45 10.23 16.40
N ILE A 405 19.72 9.82 16.27
CA ILE A 405 20.90 10.65 16.56
C ILE A 405 21.52 11.06 15.22
N ARG A 406 21.46 12.37 14.91
CA ARG A 406 22.01 12.92 13.65
C ARG A 406 23.28 13.73 13.84
N ASP A 407 23.48 14.30 15.02
CA ASP A 407 24.52 15.26 15.32
C ASP A 407 25.25 14.93 16.63
N LYS A 408 26.43 15.53 16.79
CA LYS A 408 27.30 15.37 17.95
C LYS A 408 26.61 15.74 19.27
N GLU A 409 25.90 16.87 19.30
CA GLU A 409 25.28 17.37 20.52
C GLU A 409 24.23 16.39 21.07
N THR A 410 23.37 15.87 20.20
CA THR A 410 22.37 14.86 20.55
C THR A 410 23.04 13.56 21.01
N ALA A 411 24.15 13.14 20.36
CA ALA A 411 24.90 11.94 20.73
C ALA A 411 25.51 12.07 22.12
N GLU A 412 26.15 13.19 22.41
CA GLU A 412 26.78 13.47 23.73
C GLU A 412 25.74 13.46 24.86
N ILE A 413 24.59 14.13 24.67
CA ILE A 413 23.52 14.16 25.66
C ILE A 413 22.93 12.78 25.90
N ALA A 414 22.71 12.01 24.84
CA ALA A 414 22.16 10.63 24.90
C ALA A 414 23.12 9.69 25.65
N VAL A 415 24.42 9.79 25.39
CA VAL A 415 25.45 9.01 26.09
C VAL A 415 25.53 9.43 27.58
N GLN A 416 25.48 10.74 27.89
CA GLN A 416 25.43 11.22 29.27
C GLN A 416 24.19 10.71 30.00
N ALA A 417 23.02 10.73 29.37
CA ALA A 417 21.80 10.18 29.94
C ALA A 417 21.97 8.70 30.32
N ALA A 418 22.56 7.89 29.41
CA ALA A 418 22.85 6.49 29.65
C ALA A 418 23.88 6.27 30.79
N MET A 419 24.84 7.19 30.98
CA MET A 419 25.79 7.13 32.08
C MET A 419 25.17 7.52 33.44
N THR A 420 24.16 8.39 33.41
CA THR A 420 23.52 8.91 34.62
C THR A 420 22.33 8.10 35.12
N GLY A 421 22.18 6.87 34.62
CA GLY A 421 21.21 5.91 35.17
C GLY A 421 19.98 5.64 34.33
N HIS A 422 19.91 6.15 33.08
CA HIS A 422 18.76 5.95 32.21
C HIS A 422 19.00 4.86 31.16
N LEU A 423 17.99 4.10 30.81
CA LEU A 423 18.04 3.23 29.63
C LEU A 423 17.67 4.04 28.38
N VAL A 424 18.63 4.22 27.48
CA VAL A 424 18.47 5.04 26.27
C VAL A 424 18.32 4.13 25.05
N LEU A 425 17.23 4.31 24.31
CA LEU A 425 16.98 3.67 23.03
C LEU A 425 17.09 4.71 21.92
N SER A 426 17.78 4.38 20.82
CA SER A 426 17.84 5.32 19.69
C SER A 426 18.10 4.62 18.36
N THR A 427 18.07 5.40 17.25
CA THR A 427 18.40 4.90 15.92
C THR A 427 19.58 5.65 15.32
N LEU A 428 20.29 4.92 14.45
CA LEU A 428 21.32 5.47 13.56
C LEU A 428 21.06 4.99 12.12
N HIS A 429 21.68 5.66 11.16
CA HIS A 429 21.64 5.29 9.75
C HIS A 429 22.99 4.68 9.36
N THR A 430 23.26 3.46 9.81
CA THR A 430 24.43 2.65 9.39
C THR A 430 23.97 1.34 8.80
N ASN A 431 24.84 0.65 8.08
CA ASN A 431 24.48 -0.53 7.29
C ASN A 431 24.50 -1.84 8.09
N ASP A 432 25.32 -1.93 9.11
CA ASP A 432 25.52 -3.09 9.99
C ASP A 432 25.56 -2.66 11.45
N ALA A 433 25.55 -3.61 12.37
CA ALA A 433 25.49 -3.36 13.79
C ALA A 433 26.79 -2.71 14.33
N LEU A 434 27.96 -3.14 13.87
CA LEU A 434 29.25 -2.63 14.33
C LEU A 434 29.48 -1.18 13.86
N SER A 435 29.09 -0.84 12.65
CA SER A 435 29.21 0.52 12.12
C SER A 435 28.52 1.57 12.98
N ALA A 436 27.50 1.18 13.76
CA ALA A 436 26.82 2.10 14.70
C ALA A 436 27.75 2.56 15.83
N VAL A 437 28.64 1.67 16.31
CA VAL A 437 29.63 1.98 17.34
C VAL A 437 30.62 3.03 16.84
N TYR A 438 31.22 2.78 15.68
CA TYR A 438 32.18 3.70 15.06
C TYR A 438 31.53 5.01 14.66
N ARG A 439 30.26 4.99 14.24
CA ARG A 439 29.51 6.21 13.92
C ARG A 439 29.37 7.18 15.09
N LEU A 440 29.15 6.67 16.31
CA LEU A 440 29.17 7.52 17.51
C LEU A 440 30.56 8.13 17.76
N VAL A 441 31.62 7.34 17.56
CA VAL A 441 33.00 7.84 17.71
C VAL A 441 33.31 8.89 16.64
N ASP A 442 32.91 8.68 15.39
CA ASP A 442 33.07 9.63 14.28
C ASP A 442 32.28 10.93 14.50
N MET A 443 31.14 10.86 15.19
CA MET A 443 30.41 12.05 15.62
C MET A 443 31.12 12.86 16.72
N GLY A 444 32.24 12.36 17.25
CA GLY A 444 33.08 13.01 18.24
C GLY A 444 32.78 12.59 19.67
N VAL A 445 32.02 11.51 19.90
CA VAL A 445 31.86 10.92 21.23
C VAL A 445 33.09 10.08 21.54
N PRO A 446 33.82 10.34 22.66
CA PRO A 446 34.99 9.55 23.02
C PRO A 446 34.69 8.06 23.14
N SER A 447 35.57 7.21 22.60
CA SER A 447 35.38 5.75 22.56
C SER A 447 35.13 5.12 23.94
N TYR A 448 35.81 5.65 25.00
CA TYR A 448 35.63 5.15 26.37
C TYR A 448 34.22 5.44 26.92
N LEU A 449 33.57 6.50 26.47
CA LEU A 449 32.16 6.78 26.84
C LEU A 449 31.21 5.85 26.08
N VAL A 450 31.44 5.65 24.76
CA VAL A 450 30.62 4.73 23.95
C VAL A 450 30.66 3.33 24.53
N THR A 451 31.85 2.80 24.81
CA THR A 451 32.02 1.42 25.32
C THR A 451 31.51 1.25 26.76
N SER A 452 31.44 2.30 27.54
CA SER A 452 30.91 2.22 28.92
C SER A 452 29.40 2.16 29.02
N VAL A 453 28.67 2.65 28.00
CA VAL A 453 27.20 2.74 28.03
C VAL A 453 26.52 1.83 27.05
N LEU A 454 27.15 1.48 25.94
CA LEU A 454 26.52 0.71 24.88
C LEU A 454 26.36 -0.75 25.29
N LEU A 455 25.10 -1.22 25.33
CA LEU A 455 24.75 -2.59 25.72
C LEU A 455 24.72 -3.53 24.51
N CYS A 456 24.09 -3.08 23.44
CA CYS A 456 24.07 -3.77 22.17
C CYS A 456 23.66 -2.81 21.04
N THR A 457 24.01 -3.21 19.82
CA THR A 457 23.52 -2.60 18.60
C THR A 457 22.83 -3.67 17.78
N PHE A 458 21.81 -3.32 17.00
CA PHE A 458 21.22 -4.25 16.07
C PHE A 458 20.89 -3.57 14.75
N ALA A 459 21.32 -4.19 13.67
CA ALA A 459 21.00 -3.77 12.31
C ALA A 459 19.81 -4.53 11.78
N GLN A 460 19.04 -3.88 10.92
CA GLN A 460 17.78 -4.40 10.42
C GLN A 460 17.50 -4.00 8.99
N ARG A 461 16.92 -4.94 8.22
CA ARG A 461 16.35 -4.73 6.88
C ARG A 461 15.01 -5.45 6.80
N LEU A 462 14.16 -5.04 5.85
CA LEU A 462 12.91 -5.73 5.56
C LEU A 462 13.03 -6.52 4.26
N VAL A 463 12.65 -7.80 4.32
CA VAL A 463 12.43 -8.68 3.18
C VAL A 463 10.95 -8.95 2.99
N ARG A 464 10.50 -9.09 1.73
CA ARG A 464 9.12 -9.51 1.43
C ARG A 464 8.96 -10.99 1.73
N THR A 465 7.82 -11.37 2.26
CA THR A 465 7.47 -12.78 2.50
C THR A 465 6.79 -13.39 1.29
N ILE A 466 7.09 -14.65 1.01
CA ILE A 466 6.47 -15.40 -0.09
C ILE A 466 4.96 -15.50 0.17
N CYS A 467 4.17 -15.28 -0.86
CA CYS A 467 2.72 -15.43 -0.77
C CYS A 467 2.35 -16.90 -0.51
N PRO A 468 1.62 -17.20 0.59
CA PRO A 468 1.29 -18.58 0.93
C PRO A 468 0.41 -19.27 -0.10
N ASN A 469 -0.40 -18.51 -0.86
CA ASN A 469 -1.37 -19.07 -1.81
C ASN A 469 -0.76 -19.47 -3.16
N CYS A 470 0.40 -18.93 -3.53
CA CYS A 470 1.05 -19.23 -4.80
C CYS A 470 2.51 -19.65 -4.62
N ARG A 471 2.86 -20.10 -3.40
CA ARG A 471 4.19 -20.65 -3.08
C ARG A 471 4.43 -21.92 -3.86
N GLN A 472 5.56 -21.98 -4.56
CA GLN A 472 6.02 -23.11 -5.35
C GLN A 472 7.50 -23.36 -5.13
N GLU A 473 7.95 -24.60 -5.28
CA GLU A 473 9.35 -24.95 -5.25
C GLU A 473 10.05 -24.47 -6.54
N TYR A 474 11.29 -24.05 -6.40
CA TYR A 474 12.13 -23.68 -7.54
C TYR A 474 13.59 -23.96 -7.24
N VAL A 475 14.41 -23.94 -8.27
CA VAL A 475 15.86 -24.10 -8.17
C VAL A 475 16.52 -22.74 -8.40
N PRO A 476 17.09 -22.09 -7.36
CA PRO A 476 17.82 -20.85 -7.53
C PRO A 476 19.10 -21.05 -8.33
N ALA A 477 19.59 -19.99 -8.99
CA ALA A 477 20.89 -20.03 -9.64
C ALA A 477 22.03 -20.26 -8.62
N GLU A 478 23.00 -21.10 -8.95
CA GLU A 478 24.13 -21.47 -8.07
C GLU A 478 24.89 -20.24 -7.55
N GLY A 479 25.02 -19.19 -8.38
CA GLY A 479 25.64 -17.93 -7.98
C GLY A 479 24.94 -17.27 -6.81
N MET A 480 23.60 -17.25 -6.82
CA MET A 480 22.80 -16.67 -5.72
C MET A 480 22.97 -17.47 -4.42
N LEU A 481 22.97 -18.79 -4.51
CA LEU A 481 23.19 -19.65 -3.35
C LEU A 481 24.56 -19.40 -2.72
N ARG A 482 25.61 -19.36 -3.55
CA ARG A 482 26.97 -19.08 -3.09
C ARG A 482 27.07 -17.71 -2.40
N ASP A 483 26.48 -16.67 -2.99
CA ASP A 483 26.51 -15.32 -2.43
C ASP A 483 25.76 -15.20 -1.09
N LEU A 484 24.79 -16.08 -0.84
CA LEU A 484 24.06 -16.19 0.43
C LEU A 484 24.69 -17.20 1.41
N GLY A 485 25.76 -17.90 1.01
CA GLY A 485 26.36 -18.97 1.80
C GLY A 485 25.47 -20.21 1.91
N LEU A 486 24.58 -20.42 0.93
CA LEU A 486 23.68 -21.57 0.81
C LEU A 486 24.27 -22.59 -0.19
N LYS A 487 23.81 -23.83 -0.05
CA LYS A 487 24.13 -24.93 -0.96
C LYS A 487 22.83 -25.51 -1.54
N PRO A 488 22.89 -26.22 -2.68
CA PRO A 488 21.70 -26.87 -3.25
C PRO A 488 20.99 -27.82 -2.28
N GLU A 489 21.75 -28.52 -1.41
CA GLU A 489 21.21 -29.41 -0.38
C GLU A 489 20.48 -28.71 0.77
N ASP A 490 20.59 -27.39 0.90
CA ASP A 490 19.83 -26.59 1.88
C ASP A 490 18.36 -26.40 1.48
N GLY A 491 17.97 -26.85 0.28
CA GLY A 491 16.58 -26.83 -0.20
C GLY A 491 15.64 -27.83 0.48
N PRO A 492 14.37 -27.81 0.12
CA PRO A 492 13.79 -27.14 -1.04
C PRO A 492 13.66 -25.62 -0.89
N PHE A 493 13.90 -24.89 -1.98
CA PHE A 493 13.72 -23.44 -2.04
C PHE A 493 12.38 -23.08 -2.66
N TYR A 494 11.85 -21.92 -2.28
CA TYR A 494 10.49 -21.53 -2.65
C TYR A 494 10.46 -20.13 -3.25
N HIS A 495 9.53 -19.91 -4.19
CA HIS A 495 9.14 -18.61 -4.70
C HIS A 495 7.62 -18.49 -4.82
N GLY A 496 7.10 -17.31 -5.05
CA GLY A 496 5.68 -17.10 -5.34
C GLY A 496 5.48 -16.99 -6.85
N ALA A 497 4.64 -17.85 -7.43
CA ALA A 497 4.32 -17.82 -8.86
C ALA A 497 3.48 -16.61 -9.29
N GLY A 498 2.89 -15.89 -8.33
CA GLY A 498 1.93 -14.82 -8.57
C GLY A 498 0.49 -15.33 -8.58
N CYS A 499 -0.39 -14.63 -7.89
CA CYS A 499 -1.83 -14.95 -7.86
C CYS A 499 -2.65 -13.66 -7.63
N PRO A 500 -3.98 -13.70 -7.82
CA PRO A 500 -4.83 -12.54 -7.58
C PRO A 500 -4.72 -11.95 -6.16
N GLN A 501 -4.46 -12.80 -5.15
CA GLN A 501 -4.35 -12.35 -3.77
C GLN A 501 -3.09 -11.52 -3.51
N CYS A 502 -1.97 -11.83 -4.15
CA CYS A 502 -0.74 -11.05 -4.06
C CYS A 502 -0.60 -10.02 -5.20
N GLY A 503 -1.63 -9.82 -6.03
CA GLY A 503 -1.58 -8.93 -7.20
C GLY A 503 -0.49 -9.32 -8.20
N GLY A 504 -0.29 -10.63 -8.43
CA GLY A 504 0.70 -11.15 -9.38
C GLY A 504 2.17 -11.10 -8.93
N THR A 505 2.47 -10.57 -7.73
CA THR A 505 3.86 -10.34 -7.30
C THR A 505 4.58 -11.56 -6.75
N GLY A 506 3.84 -12.57 -6.32
CA GLY A 506 4.41 -13.71 -5.60
C GLY A 506 4.75 -13.44 -4.13
N TYR A 507 4.53 -12.20 -3.62
CA TYR A 507 4.83 -11.82 -2.24
C TYR A 507 3.60 -11.28 -1.52
N ALA A 508 3.53 -11.52 -0.20
CA ALA A 508 2.47 -11.02 0.67
C ALA A 508 3.03 -10.75 2.07
N GLY A 509 3.14 -9.46 2.43
CA GLY A 509 3.71 -9.02 3.69
C GLY A 509 5.23 -8.90 3.69
N ARG A 510 5.76 -8.47 4.84
CA ARG A 510 7.21 -8.26 5.05
C ARG A 510 7.60 -8.78 6.41
N MET A 511 8.85 -9.21 6.54
CA MET A 511 9.48 -9.54 7.81
C MET A 511 10.87 -8.91 7.87
N ALA A 512 11.39 -8.73 9.07
CA ALA A 512 12.74 -8.19 9.22
C ALA A 512 13.78 -9.31 9.21
N ILE A 513 14.98 -8.99 8.72
CA ILE A 513 16.22 -9.70 8.98
C ILE A 513 17.06 -8.87 9.91
N PHE A 514 17.72 -9.53 10.85
CA PHE A 514 18.45 -8.88 11.92
C PHE A 514 19.92 -9.29 11.96
N GLU A 515 20.74 -8.41 12.50
CA GLU A 515 22.10 -8.66 12.98
C GLU A 515 22.22 -8.01 14.33
N VAL A 516 22.31 -8.79 15.40
CA VAL A 516 22.35 -8.29 16.79
C VAL A 516 23.74 -8.51 17.33
N MET A 517 24.40 -7.43 17.72
CA MET A 517 25.75 -7.43 18.27
C MET A 517 25.73 -6.92 19.73
N PRO A 518 25.85 -7.82 20.71
CA PRO A 518 26.08 -7.41 22.08
C PRO A 518 27.48 -6.85 22.25
N MET A 519 27.64 -5.82 23.07
CA MET A 519 28.93 -5.27 23.43
C MET A 519 29.60 -6.16 24.49
N SER A 520 30.46 -7.06 24.05
CA SER A 520 31.28 -7.87 24.96
C SER A 520 32.49 -7.07 25.46
N GLU A 521 33.12 -7.55 26.53
CA GLU A 521 34.29 -6.91 27.08
C GLU A 521 35.46 -6.88 26.07
N GLU A 522 35.62 -7.95 25.30
CA GLU A 522 36.63 -8.06 24.27
C GLU A 522 36.41 -7.03 23.15
N ILE A 523 35.16 -6.90 22.66
CA ILE A 523 34.80 -5.89 21.65
C ILE A 523 35.05 -4.49 22.20
N ASN A 524 34.65 -4.21 23.46
CA ASN A 524 34.91 -2.93 24.11
C ASN A 524 36.42 -2.62 24.17
N GLN A 525 37.25 -3.59 24.55
CA GLN A 525 38.71 -3.43 24.59
C GLN A 525 39.32 -3.14 23.20
N MET A 526 38.84 -3.80 22.17
CA MET A 526 39.31 -3.57 20.81
C MET A 526 38.92 -2.16 20.31
N VAL A 527 37.70 -1.72 20.59
CA VAL A 527 37.24 -0.35 20.24
C VAL A 527 38.04 0.70 21.01
N LEU A 528 38.33 0.46 22.29
CA LEU A 528 39.16 1.37 23.14
C LEU A 528 40.59 1.49 22.61
N LYS A 529 41.17 0.40 22.11
CA LYS A 529 42.52 0.39 21.50
C LYS A 529 42.54 1.04 20.12
N GLY A 530 41.38 1.41 19.56
CA GLY A 530 41.29 1.99 18.22
C GLY A 530 41.53 0.98 17.09
N GLU A 531 41.24 -0.29 17.32
CA GLU A 531 41.38 -1.32 16.29
C GLU A 531 40.46 -1.05 15.10
N SER A 532 40.85 -1.51 13.91
CA SER A 532 40.06 -1.31 12.70
C SER A 532 38.70 -2.01 12.81
N MET A 533 37.66 -1.40 12.23
CA MET A 533 36.32 -2.01 12.18
C MET A 533 36.36 -3.43 11.59
N GLN A 534 37.21 -3.68 10.59
CA GLN A 534 37.37 -5.03 9.99
C GLN A 534 37.90 -6.06 10.98
N THR A 535 38.87 -5.68 11.85
CA THR A 535 39.44 -6.56 12.86
C THR A 535 38.38 -6.91 13.91
N VAL A 536 37.65 -5.90 14.40
CA VAL A 536 36.56 -6.09 15.39
C VAL A 536 35.42 -6.93 14.80
N TYR A 537 35.04 -6.70 13.55
CA TYR A 537 33.96 -7.46 12.89
C TYR A 537 34.36 -8.93 12.71
N ARG A 538 35.62 -9.20 12.32
CA ARG A 538 36.15 -10.57 12.22
C ARG A 538 36.09 -11.26 13.57
N HIS A 539 36.54 -10.62 14.64
CA HIS A 539 36.45 -11.15 15.99
C HIS A 539 35.00 -11.45 16.39
N ALA A 540 34.05 -10.56 16.08
CA ALA A 540 32.64 -10.78 16.34
C ALA A 540 32.09 -12.02 15.59
N LEU A 541 32.48 -12.20 14.33
CA LEU A 541 32.09 -13.37 13.53
C LEU A 541 32.64 -14.69 14.12
N GLU A 542 33.93 -14.70 14.54
CA GLU A 542 34.56 -15.85 15.17
C GLU A 542 33.90 -16.21 16.50
N ASN A 543 33.32 -15.22 17.20
CA ASN A 543 32.56 -15.40 18.44
C ASN A 543 31.04 -15.53 18.23
N GLY A 544 30.62 -15.88 17.02
CA GLY A 544 29.26 -16.31 16.73
C GLY A 544 28.26 -15.21 16.40
N LEU A 545 28.73 -14.03 15.95
CA LEU A 545 27.83 -12.99 15.42
C LEU A 545 26.98 -13.56 14.28
N HIS A 546 25.67 -13.49 14.44
CA HIS A 546 24.70 -13.90 13.44
C HIS A 546 24.42 -12.72 12.49
N THR A 547 25.03 -12.73 11.32
CA THR A 547 24.91 -11.62 10.37
C THR A 547 23.52 -11.56 9.72
N MET A 548 23.12 -10.38 9.22
CA MET A 548 21.86 -10.25 8.47
C MET A 548 21.79 -11.20 7.27
N ARG A 549 22.93 -11.47 6.60
CA ARG A 549 23.00 -12.44 5.49
C ARG A 549 22.69 -13.86 5.96
N ARG A 550 23.21 -14.25 7.12
CA ARG A 550 22.94 -15.56 7.72
C ARG A 550 21.49 -15.68 8.18
N ASP A 551 20.93 -14.64 8.80
CA ASP A 551 19.52 -14.59 9.19
C ASP A 551 18.58 -14.65 7.96
N ALA A 552 18.96 -13.99 6.84
CA ALA A 552 18.26 -14.13 5.58
C ALA A 552 18.32 -15.57 5.02
N ALA A 553 19.48 -16.22 5.08
CA ALA A 553 19.66 -17.60 4.65
C ALA A 553 18.79 -18.57 5.46
N ASP A 554 18.69 -18.37 6.77
CA ASP A 554 17.81 -19.20 7.64
C ASP A 554 16.31 -19.01 7.27
N LYS A 555 15.90 -17.79 6.93
CA LYS A 555 14.53 -17.50 6.45
C LYS A 555 14.25 -18.08 5.06
N ILE A 556 15.26 -18.15 4.20
CA ILE A 556 15.15 -18.85 2.90
C ILE A 556 14.96 -20.35 3.13
N ARG A 557 15.77 -20.99 3.99
CA ARG A 557 15.60 -22.42 4.36
C ARG A 557 14.22 -22.71 4.93
N ALA A 558 13.69 -21.77 5.71
CA ALA A 558 12.32 -21.86 6.24
C ALA A 558 11.23 -21.59 5.18
N GLY A 559 11.61 -21.24 3.94
CA GLY A 559 10.71 -20.92 2.83
C GLY A 559 9.84 -19.68 3.07
N LEU A 560 10.36 -18.70 3.83
CA LEU A 560 9.66 -17.46 4.16
C LEU A 560 9.93 -16.36 3.16
N THR A 561 11.12 -16.33 2.55
CA THR A 561 11.53 -15.36 1.53
C THR A 561 12.34 -16.03 0.43
N THR A 562 12.66 -15.32 -0.64
CA THR A 562 13.40 -15.84 -1.79
C THR A 562 14.86 -15.43 -1.76
N CYS A 563 15.72 -16.13 -2.53
CA CYS A 563 17.13 -15.78 -2.69
C CYS A 563 17.30 -14.38 -3.30
N GLU A 564 16.49 -14.04 -4.31
CA GLU A 564 16.53 -12.75 -4.99
C GLU A 564 16.21 -11.59 -4.03
N GLU A 565 15.19 -11.78 -3.20
CA GLU A 565 14.79 -10.75 -2.24
C GLU A 565 15.83 -10.55 -1.14
N ALA A 566 16.41 -11.63 -0.65
CA ALA A 566 17.50 -11.57 0.33
C ALA A 566 18.73 -10.85 -0.21
N LEU A 567 19.16 -11.17 -1.44
CA LEU A 567 20.29 -10.50 -2.10
C LEU A 567 20.00 -9.01 -2.33
N ARG A 568 18.80 -8.67 -2.79
CA ARG A 568 18.39 -7.29 -3.01
C ARG A 568 18.61 -6.39 -1.79
N VAL A 569 18.43 -6.91 -0.59
CA VAL A 569 18.52 -6.12 0.65
C VAL A 569 19.84 -6.28 1.40
N THR A 570 20.63 -7.35 1.13
CA THR A 570 21.90 -7.59 1.82
C THR A 570 23.11 -7.15 1.01
N MET A 571 22.97 -6.94 -0.31
CA MET A 571 24.04 -6.42 -1.19
C MET A 571 23.94 -4.90 -1.41
N ALA A 572 22.91 -4.23 -0.90
CA ALA A 572 22.68 -2.80 -1.06
C ALA A 572 23.50 -1.96 -0.07
#